data_c26234fcde99b182be6e7c9674e55437
#
_entry.id   c26234fcde99b182be6e7c9674e55437
#
_cell.length_a   1.000
_cell.length_b   1.000
_cell.length_c   1.000
_cell.angle_alpha   90.00
_cell.angle_beta   90.00
_cell.angle_gamma   90.00
#
_symmetry.space_group_name_H-M   'P 1'
#
loop_
_entity.id
_entity.type
_entity.pdbx_description
1 polymer ?
#
loop_
_entity_poly.entity_id
_entity_poly.type
_entity_poly.pdbx_seq_one_letter_code
_entity_poly.pdbx_strand_id
1 'polypeptide(L)'
;MKILVINAGSSSLKYQLIDMENESLLAKGLCERIGIDGRLTHKPQNGKPVYEADVPFPTHKEAIEAVLEKLTSKEYGVVETMAEIGAVGHRVLHGGIEFTESCVVDDACEAAIKKCFPLGPLHNPANLMGIKACQAAMPGVPQVAVFDTSFGMSMTPEAYIYAIPYEYYENDSIRRYGFHGTSHRFVSARACELMGKKGTRVINCHLGNGSSVSASIDGKCVDTSMGLTPLEGLPMGTRSGNLDPAILQFIMNKYGYTADEMLNILNKKSGVLGISGVGSDFRDLEKAAKEGNERAQLALDKFAYEVRKYIGSYAAAMGGVDIITFTAGVGENGPDMRENICEGLGFLGVHVDHEKNQVRGKETDISAADSTVKVYVIPTNEELMIARDTLALVTK
;
A
#
# COMPACT_ATOMS: atom_id res chain seq x y z
N MET A 1 19.46 4.99 -16.39
CA MET A 1 19.02 3.54 -16.39
C MET A 1 17.50 3.50 -16.35
N LYS A 2 16.89 2.71 -17.25
CA LYS A 2 15.42 2.52 -17.24
C LYS A 2 15.08 1.29 -16.41
N ILE A 3 14.12 1.41 -15.50
CA ILE A 3 13.69 0.35 -14.58
C ILE A 3 12.21 0.04 -14.82
N LEU A 4 11.92 -1.22 -15.06
CA LEU A 4 10.55 -1.73 -15.15
C LEU A 4 10.08 -2.13 -13.74
N VAL A 5 9.01 -1.51 -13.27
CA VAL A 5 8.37 -1.84 -11.98
C VAL A 5 7.14 -2.68 -12.24
N ILE A 6 7.04 -3.82 -11.54
CA ILE A 6 5.97 -4.81 -11.68
C ILE A 6 5.26 -5.00 -10.34
N ASN A 7 3.94 -4.97 -10.38
CA ASN A 7 3.06 -5.35 -9.28
C ASN A 7 2.07 -6.41 -9.78
N ALA A 8 2.42 -7.69 -9.55
CA ALA A 8 1.63 -8.83 -9.98
C ALA A 8 0.63 -9.25 -8.90
N GLY A 9 -0.65 -9.17 -9.21
CA GLY A 9 -1.75 -9.75 -8.43
C GLY A 9 -2.21 -11.09 -9.00
N SER A 10 -3.19 -11.74 -8.36
CA SER A 10 -3.68 -13.06 -8.77
C SER A 10 -4.26 -13.12 -10.19
N SER A 11 -4.93 -12.05 -10.63
CA SER A 11 -5.56 -11.93 -11.95
C SER A 11 -5.25 -10.62 -12.65
N SER A 12 -4.23 -9.89 -12.20
CA SER A 12 -3.83 -8.60 -12.76
C SER A 12 -2.34 -8.35 -12.62
N LEU A 13 -1.81 -7.50 -13.49
CA LEU A 13 -0.43 -7.05 -13.44
C LEU A 13 -0.38 -5.57 -13.80
N LYS A 14 0.03 -4.73 -12.85
CA LYS A 14 0.33 -3.32 -13.08
C LYS A 14 1.81 -3.15 -13.33
N TYR A 15 2.16 -2.21 -14.21
CA TYR A 15 3.55 -1.89 -14.47
C TYR A 15 3.78 -0.42 -14.72
N GLN A 16 5.00 0.02 -14.46
CA GLN A 16 5.54 1.32 -14.86
C GLN A 16 6.96 1.15 -15.37
N LEU A 17 7.33 1.83 -16.43
CA LEU A 17 8.71 2.00 -16.87
C LEU A 17 9.16 3.41 -16.50
N ILE A 18 10.23 3.51 -15.71
CA ILE A 18 10.74 4.77 -15.16
C ILE A 18 12.19 4.96 -15.61
N ASP A 19 12.51 6.16 -16.09
CA ASP A 19 13.89 6.56 -16.35
C ASP A 19 14.51 7.15 -15.08
N MET A 20 15.47 6.44 -14.52
CA MET A 20 16.11 6.82 -13.25
C MET A 20 17.18 7.90 -13.39
N GLU A 21 17.44 8.43 -14.59
CA GLU A 21 18.31 9.61 -14.74
C GLU A 21 17.64 10.89 -14.26
N ASN A 22 16.32 10.95 -14.39
CA ASN A 22 15.48 12.10 -14.01
C ASN A 22 14.19 11.70 -13.29
N GLU A 23 14.04 10.43 -12.93
CA GLU A 23 12.86 9.85 -12.29
C GLU A 23 11.54 10.06 -13.05
N SER A 24 11.62 10.17 -14.39
CA SER A 24 10.44 10.38 -15.22
C SER A 24 9.74 9.07 -15.58
N LEU A 25 8.42 9.10 -15.50
CA LEU A 25 7.57 8.01 -15.97
C LEU A 25 7.58 8.00 -17.50
N LEU A 26 8.02 6.88 -18.10
CA LEU A 26 8.02 6.70 -19.55
C LEU A 26 6.74 6.04 -20.07
N ALA A 27 6.26 5.03 -19.37
CA ALA A 27 5.00 4.35 -19.66
C ALA A 27 4.42 3.70 -18.41
N LYS A 28 3.10 3.55 -18.39
CA LYS A 28 2.39 2.74 -17.39
C LYS A 28 1.30 1.91 -18.05
N GLY A 29 0.91 0.83 -17.39
CA GLY A 29 -0.20 0.02 -17.90
C GLY A 29 -0.70 -1.00 -16.90
N LEU A 30 -1.71 -1.73 -17.36
CA LEU A 30 -2.45 -2.71 -16.59
C LEU A 30 -2.85 -3.86 -17.50
N CYS A 31 -2.49 -5.08 -17.10
CA CYS A 31 -3.09 -6.31 -17.60
C CYS A 31 -4.14 -6.76 -16.59
N GLU A 32 -5.36 -6.99 -17.04
CA GLU A 32 -6.48 -7.40 -16.20
C GLU A 32 -7.01 -8.75 -16.66
N ARG A 33 -7.75 -9.45 -15.77
CA ARG A 33 -8.46 -10.69 -16.09
C ARG A 33 -7.53 -11.80 -16.60
N ILE A 34 -6.28 -11.84 -16.09
CA ILE A 34 -5.31 -12.90 -16.38
C ILE A 34 -5.90 -14.24 -15.91
N GLY A 35 -5.81 -15.27 -16.77
CA GLY A 35 -6.41 -16.57 -16.53
C GLY A 35 -7.89 -16.66 -16.92
N ILE A 36 -8.49 -15.60 -17.50
CA ILE A 36 -9.88 -15.55 -17.98
C ILE A 36 -9.88 -15.23 -19.47
N ASP A 37 -10.02 -13.96 -19.84
CA ASP A 37 -10.11 -13.50 -21.23
C ASP A 37 -9.10 -12.40 -21.56
N GLY A 38 -8.53 -11.77 -20.53
CA GLY A 38 -7.45 -10.81 -20.62
C GLY A 38 -7.82 -9.45 -21.24
N ARG A 39 -7.23 -8.38 -20.71
CA ARG A 39 -7.29 -7.03 -21.27
C ARG A 39 -6.00 -6.29 -20.96
N LEU A 40 -5.42 -5.61 -21.95
CA LEU A 40 -4.23 -4.78 -21.81
C LEU A 40 -4.56 -3.32 -22.03
N THR A 41 -4.19 -2.49 -21.05
CA THR A 41 -4.10 -1.04 -21.21
C THR A 41 -2.64 -0.62 -21.11
N HIS A 42 -2.10 0.05 -22.15
CA HIS A 42 -0.74 0.61 -22.15
C HIS A 42 -0.81 2.11 -22.46
N LYS A 43 -0.21 2.92 -21.60
CA LYS A 43 -0.24 4.39 -21.65
C LYS A 43 1.19 4.95 -21.74
N PRO A 44 1.73 5.19 -22.93
CA PRO A 44 3.01 5.85 -23.09
C PRO A 44 2.94 7.33 -22.68
N GLN A 45 4.06 7.89 -22.21
CA GLN A 45 4.14 9.29 -21.78
C GLN A 45 4.92 10.18 -22.78
N ASN A 46 5.18 9.70 -23.97
CA ASN A 46 5.92 10.39 -25.04
C ASN A 46 5.01 10.98 -26.13
N GLY A 47 3.71 11.10 -25.88
CA GLY A 47 2.71 11.62 -26.82
C GLY A 47 2.18 10.61 -27.83
N LYS A 48 2.65 9.35 -27.80
CA LYS A 48 2.09 8.27 -28.61
C LYS A 48 0.69 7.86 -28.10
N PRO A 49 -0.13 7.21 -28.95
CA PRO A 49 -1.49 6.83 -28.57
C PRO A 49 -1.53 5.79 -27.43
N VAL A 50 -2.61 5.80 -26.67
CA VAL A 50 -2.91 4.75 -25.70
C VAL A 50 -3.32 3.48 -26.45
N TYR A 51 -2.76 2.34 -26.05
CA TYR A 51 -3.24 1.03 -26.49
C TYR A 51 -4.21 0.47 -25.46
N GLU A 52 -5.36 0.02 -25.91
CA GLU A 52 -6.34 -0.64 -25.07
C GLU A 52 -7.08 -1.71 -25.89
N ALA A 53 -6.94 -2.97 -25.51
CA ALA A 53 -7.55 -4.09 -26.21
C ALA A 53 -7.75 -5.29 -25.29
N ASP A 54 -8.71 -6.14 -25.66
CA ASP A 54 -8.84 -7.49 -25.10
C ASP A 54 -7.75 -8.37 -25.72
N VAL A 55 -6.91 -8.95 -24.87
CA VAL A 55 -5.77 -9.80 -25.24
C VAL A 55 -5.77 -11.02 -24.33
N PRO A 56 -5.81 -12.24 -24.88
CA PRO A 56 -5.81 -13.45 -24.04
C PRO A 56 -4.51 -13.55 -23.22
N PHE A 57 -4.67 -13.68 -21.91
CA PHE A 57 -3.58 -13.94 -20.99
C PHE A 57 -3.87 -15.20 -20.20
N PRO A 58 -3.50 -16.39 -20.73
CA PRO A 58 -3.63 -17.64 -19.97
C PRO A 58 -2.89 -17.60 -18.63
N THR A 59 -1.71 -16.97 -18.61
CA THR A 59 -0.89 -16.81 -17.42
C THR A 59 -0.21 -15.42 -17.36
N HIS A 60 0.51 -15.15 -16.27
CA HIS A 60 1.32 -13.94 -16.13
C HIS A 60 2.46 -13.86 -17.16
N LYS A 61 2.88 -15.00 -17.73
CA LYS A 61 3.94 -15.03 -18.76
C LYS A 61 3.50 -14.27 -20.00
N GLU A 62 2.33 -14.62 -20.55
CA GLU A 62 1.79 -13.96 -21.72
C GLU A 62 1.49 -12.47 -21.46
N ALA A 63 1.06 -12.14 -20.24
CA ALA A 63 0.86 -10.75 -19.85
C ALA A 63 2.18 -9.95 -19.86
N ILE A 64 3.27 -10.50 -19.33
CA ILE A 64 4.60 -9.86 -19.38
C ILE A 64 5.10 -9.74 -20.83
N GLU A 65 5.00 -10.79 -21.63
CA GLU A 65 5.42 -10.77 -23.03
C GLU A 65 4.67 -9.67 -23.81
N ALA A 66 3.37 -9.52 -23.59
CA ALA A 66 2.57 -8.47 -24.23
C ALA A 66 2.99 -7.05 -23.73
N VAL A 67 3.30 -6.88 -22.46
CA VAL A 67 3.84 -5.61 -21.93
C VAL A 67 5.14 -5.25 -22.62
N LEU A 68 6.08 -6.19 -22.72
CA LEU A 68 7.39 -5.97 -23.34
C LEU A 68 7.28 -5.66 -24.85
N GLU A 69 6.35 -6.34 -25.55
CA GLU A 69 6.03 -6.03 -26.94
C GLU A 69 5.52 -4.58 -27.09
N LYS A 70 4.62 -4.13 -26.21
CA LYS A 70 4.09 -2.75 -26.29
C LYS A 70 5.14 -1.70 -25.94
N LEU A 71 6.02 -1.98 -24.98
CA LEU A 71 7.11 -1.07 -24.60
C LEU A 71 8.09 -0.81 -25.77
N THR A 72 8.30 -1.79 -26.65
CA THR A 72 9.20 -1.71 -27.82
C THR A 72 8.49 -1.47 -29.15
N SER A 73 7.17 -1.40 -29.16
CA SER A 73 6.37 -1.20 -30.37
C SER A 73 6.69 0.13 -31.06
N LYS A 74 6.72 0.14 -32.40
CA LYS A 74 6.88 1.38 -33.17
C LYS A 74 5.75 2.38 -32.91
N GLU A 75 4.54 1.90 -32.76
CA GLU A 75 3.33 2.72 -32.59
C GLU A 75 3.11 3.19 -31.15
N TYR A 76 3.37 2.33 -30.16
CA TYR A 76 3.03 2.58 -28.76
C TYR A 76 4.26 2.67 -27.85
N GLY A 77 5.43 2.24 -28.30
CA GLY A 77 6.60 2.01 -27.48
C GLY A 77 7.32 3.28 -27.03
N VAL A 78 8.06 3.14 -25.95
CA VAL A 78 8.84 4.21 -25.32
C VAL A 78 10.34 3.88 -25.26
N VAL A 79 10.73 2.68 -25.68
CA VAL A 79 12.10 2.22 -25.87
C VAL A 79 12.26 1.61 -27.25
N GLU A 80 13.46 1.62 -27.80
CA GLU A 80 13.75 1.02 -29.11
C GLU A 80 13.99 -0.48 -29.00
N THR A 81 14.65 -0.90 -27.93
CA THR A 81 15.01 -2.30 -27.68
C THR A 81 14.84 -2.67 -26.21
N MET A 82 14.66 -3.94 -25.94
CA MET A 82 14.61 -4.49 -24.59
C MET A 82 15.90 -4.27 -23.79
N ALA A 83 17.05 -4.13 -24.44
CA ALA A 83 18.34 -3.89 -23.81
C ALA A 83 18.42 -2.56 -23.05
N GLU A 84 17.49 -1.63 -23.31
CA GLU A 84 17.40 -0.38 -22.56
C GLU A 84 16.81 -0.54 -21.15
N ILE A 85 16.12 -1.66 -20.87
CA ILE A 85 15.60 -1.99 -19.54
C ILE A 85 16.72 -2.63 -18.73
N GLY A 86 17.32 -1.86 -17.84
CA GLY A 86 18.51 -2.27 -17.09
C GLY A 86 18.22 -3.14 -15.87
N ALA A 87 17.01 -3.09 -15.33
CA ALA A 87 16.57 -3.90 -14.17
C ALA A 87 15.04 -3.95 -14.06
N VAL A 88 14.54 -4.92 -13.26
CA VAL A 88 13.12 -5.03 -12.91
C VAL A 88 12.97 -4.99 -11.39
N GLY A 89 12.09 -4.09 -10.90
CA GLY A 89 11.68 -4.05 -9.51
C GLY A 89 10.30 -4.69 -9.33
N HIS A 90 10.16 -5.58 -8.36
CA HIS A 90 8.92 -6.27 -8.05
C HIS A 90 8.38 -5.88 -6.69
N ARG A 91 7.12 -5.48 -6.63
CA ARG A 91 6.40 -5.43 -5.35
C ARG A 91 6.11 -6.85 -4.88
N VAL A 92 6.52 -7.16 -3.66
CA VAL A 92 6.20 -8.42 -2.97
C VAL A 92 5.49 -8.09 -1.67
N LEU A 93 4.38 -8.77 -1.38
CA LEU A 93 3.60 -8.45 -0.18
C LEU A 93 4.40 -8.74 1.09
N HIS A 94 4.90 -9.96 1.27
CA HIS A 94 5.45 -10.43 2.53
C HIS A 94 6.84 -11.03 2.37
N GLY A 95 7.83 -10.49 3.11
CA GLY A 95 9.22 -10.97 3.15
C GLY A 95 9.55 -11.84 4.36
N GLY A 96 8.60 -12.04 5.30
CA GLY A 96 8.85 -12.74 6.56
C GLY A 96 9.85 -12.00 7.46
N ILE A 97 10.50 -12.74 8.33
CA ILE A 97 11.57 -12.21 9.19
C ILE A 97 12.94 -12.22 8.50
N GLU A 98 13.07 -12.93 7.37
CA GLU A 98 14.35 -13.14 6.68
C GLU A 98 14.77 -11.90 5.88
N PHE A 99 13.80 -11.13 5.36
CA PHE A 99 14.08 -9.91 4.59
C PHE A 99 13.56 -8.67 5.29
N THR A 100 14.47 -7.92 5.85
CA THR A 100 14.22 -6.61 6.49
C THR A 100 14.31 -5.45 5.51
N GLU A 101 14.89 -5.70 4.32
CA GLU A 101 15.12 -4.72 3.25
C GLU A 101 14.84 -5.35 1.90
N SER A 102 14.82 -4.53 0.86
CA SER A 102 14.75 -4.98 -0.54
C SER A 102 16.00 -5.77 -0.90
N CYS A 103 15.87 -6.78 -1.78
CA CYS A 103 17.00 -7.65 -2.17
C CYS A 103 16.99 -7.95 -3.67
N VAL A 104 18.17 -8.25 -4.20
CA VAL A 104 18.29 -8.88 -5.52
C VAL A 104 17.69 -10.29 -5.44
N VAL A 105 16.87 -10.65 -6.42
CA VAL A 105 16.21 -11.95 -6.45
C VAL A 105 17.21 -13.04 -6.82
N ASP A 106 17.41 -13.96 -5.89
CA ASP A 106 18.15 -15.22 -6.02
C ASP A 106 17.31 -16.38 -5.48
N ASP A 107 17.89 -17.58 -5.46
CA ASP A 107 17.20 -18.78 -4.96
C ASP A 107 16.79 -18.65 -3.47
N ALA A 108 17.57 -17.93 -2.66
CA ALA A 108 17.24 -17.69 -1.25
C ALA A 108 16.04 -16.75 -1.10
N CYS A 109 16.02 -15.67 -1.88
CA CYS A 109 14.90 -14.74 -1.94
C CYS A 109 13.60 -15.46 -2.36
N GLU A 110 13.66 -16.28 -3.41
CA GLU A 110 12.48 -17.03 -3.88
C GLU A 110 12.00 -18.05 -2.84
N ALA A 111 12.94 -18.75 -2.16
CA ALA A 111 12.60 -19.69 -1.09
C ALA A 111 11.88 -18.98 0.08
N ALA A 112 12.35 -17.80 0.48
CA ALA A 112 11.73 -17.01 1.54
C ALA A 112 10.34 -16.48 1.13
N ILE A 113 10.18 -16.02 -0.11
CA ILE A 113 8.85 -15.63 -0.64
C ILE A 113 7.88 -16.83 -0.56
N LYS A 114 8.34 -18.04 -0.89
CA LYS A 114 7.51 -19.26 -0.78
C LYS A 114 7.14 -19.59 0.67
N LYS A 115 8.06 -19.45 1.62
CA LYS A 115 7.77 -19.66 3.06
C LYS A 115 6.65 -18.73 3.55
N CYS A 116 6.52 -17.54 2.95
CA CYS A 116 5.50 -16.57 3.29
C CYS A 116 4.15 -16.81 2.59
N PHE A 117 3.96 -17.87 1.80
CA PHE A 117 2.68 -18.19 1.16
C PHE A 117 1.52 -18.30 2.16
N PRO A 118 1.66 -18.93 3.33
CA PRO A 118 0.59 -18.98 4.33
C PRO A 118 0.22 -17.60 4.90
N LEU A 119 1.16 -16.65 4.94
CA LEU A 119 0.96 -15.30 5.46
C LEU A 119 0.36 -14.34 4.42
N GLY A 120 0.56 -14.64 3.13
CA GLY A 120 0.05 -13.84 2.01
C GLY A 120 -0.52 -14.70 0.88
N PRO A 121 -1.51 -15.58 1.14
CA PRO A 121 -1.93 -16.61 0.18
C PRO A 121 -2.53 -16.05 -1.11
N LEU A 122 -3.07 -14.84 -1.08
CA LEU A 122 -3.65 -14.17 -2.25
C LEU A 122 -2.62 -13.35 -3.05
N HIS A 123 -1.42 -13.11 -2.52
CA HIS A 123 -0.46 -12.18 -3.10
C HIS A 123 0.90 -12.83 -3.37
N ASN A 124 1.55 -13.43 -2.37
CA ASN A 124 2.91 -13.96 -2.52
C ASN A 124 3.06 -14.99 -3.67
N PRO A 125 2.12 -15.95 -3.87
CA PRO A 125 2.19 -16.84 -5.03
C PRO A 125 2.17 -16.10 -6.37
N ALA A 126 1.30 -15.09 -6.50
CA ALA A 126 1.21 -14.27 -7.71
C ALA A 126 2.45 -13.39 -7.92
N ASN A 127 2.99 -12.82 -6.83
CA ASN A 127 4.21 -12.03 -6.88
C ASN A 127 5.40 -12.87 -7.39
N LEU A 128 5.57 -14.10 -6.87
CA LEU A 128 6.61 -15.01 -7.32
C LEU A 128 6.41 -15.44 -8.78
N MET A 129 5.17 -15.66 -9.21
CA MET A 129 4.82 -15.95 -10.61
C MET A 129 5.24 -14.80 -11.54
N GLY A 130 4.98 -13.56 -11.14
CA GLY A 130 5.41 -12.35 -11.87
C GLY A 130 6.93 -12.27 -11.99
N ILE A 131 7.67 -12.52 -10.90
CA ILE A 131 9.14 -12.59 -10.89
C ILE A 131 9.63 -13.63 -11.91
N LYS A 132 9.12 -14.87 -11.84
CA LYS A 132 9.50 -15.96 -12.76
C LYS A 132 9.19 -15.64 -14.21
N ALA A 133 8.06 -15.01 -14.49
CA ALA A 133 7.69 -14.58 -15.83
C ALA A 133 8.68 -13.55 -16.38
N CYS A 134 9.09 -12.56 -15.55
CA CYS A 134 10.08 -11.56 -15.95
C CYS A 134 11.48 -12.17 -16.16
N GLN A 135 11.92 -13.10 -15.27
CA GLN A 135 13.20 -13.81 -15.44
C GLN A 135 13.26 -14.59 -16.78
N ALA A 136 12.15 -15.24 -17.14
CA ALA A 136 12.05 -16.00 -18.37
C ALA A 136 12.02 -15.10 -19.62
N ALA A 137 11.32 -13.96 -19.57
CA ALA A 137 11.16 -13.03 -20.68
C ALA A 137 12.38 -12.12 -20.88
N MET A 138 13.16 -11.87 -19.82
CA MET A 138 14.35 -10.98 -19.83
C MET A 138 15.55 -11.68 -19.18
N PRO A 139 16.12 -12.72 -19.82
CA PRO A 139 17.27 -13.43 -19.25
C PRO A 139 18.47 -12.49 -19.04
N GLY A 140 19.09 -12.57 -17.86
CA GLY A 140 20.26 -11.76 -17.50
C GLY A 140 19.94 -10.33 -17.01
N VAL A 141 18.69 -9.89 -17.06
CA VAL A 141 18.29 -8.61 -16.47
C VAL A 141 18.10 -8.80 -14.96
N PRO A 142 18.78 -8.01 -14.11
CA PRO A 142 18.62 -8.11 -12.65
C PRO A 142 17.17 -7.90 -12.19
N GLN A 143 16.72 -8.74 -11.27
CA GLN A 143 15.40 -8.64 -10.64
C GLN A 143 15.57 -8.26 -9.17
N VAL A 144 14.76 -7.35 -8.65
CA VAL A 144 14.78 -6.90 -7.26
C VAL A 144 13.40 -7.08 -6.63
N ALA A 145 13.35 -7.70 -5.46
CA ALA A 145 12.14 -7.81 -4.65
C ALA A 145 12.09 -6.69 -3.61
N VAL A 146 10.98 -5.97 -3.57
CA VAL A 146 10.70 -4.90 -2.61
C VAL A 146 9.48 -5.31 -1.80
N PHE A 147 9.66 -5.49 -0.49
CA PHE A 147 8.65 -6.07 0.40
C PHE A 147 7.83 -5.01 1.10
N ASP A 148 6.50 -5.13 1.07
CA ASP A 148 5.60 -4.22 1.81
C ASP A 148 5.82 -4.29 3.32
N THR A 149 6.33 -5.40 3.84
CA THR A 149 6.60 -5.61 5.27
C THR A 149 7.91 -5.00 5.74
N SER A 150 8.83 -4.65 4.83
CA SER A 150 10.19 -4.21 5.20
C SER A 150 10.21 -2.95 6.09
N PHE A 151 9.29 -2.01 5.87
CA PHE A 151 9.20 -0.80 6.68
C PHE A 151 8.96 -1.09 8.17
N GLY A 152 8.08 -2.06 8.47
CA GLY A 152 7.75 -2.47 9.84
C GLY A 152 8.84 -3.27 10.55
N MET A 153 9.92 -3.67 9.85
CA MET A 153 10.97 -4.49 10.46
C MET A 153 11.86 -3.72 11.44
N SER A 154 11.80 -2.39 11.45
CA SER A 154 12.52 -1.56 12.44
C SER A 154 11.78 -1.37 13.78
N MET A 155 10.54 -1.88 13.91
CA MET A 155 9.80 -1.84 15.17
C MET A 155 10.52 -2.59 16.29
N THR A 156 10.40 -2.07 17.51
CA THR A 156 10.93 -2.73 18.71
C THR A 156 10.01 -3.88 19.18
N PRO A 157 10.52 -4.85 19.97
CA PRO A 157 9.75 -6.01 20.41
C PRO A 157 8.40 -5.68 21.03
N GLU A 158 8.31 -4.66 21.87
CA GLU A 158 7.06 -4.23 22.51
C GLU A 158 6.00 -3.73 21.52
N ALA A 159 6.40 -3.29 20.32
CA ALA A 159 5.48 -2.85 19.28
C ALA A 159 5.02 -4.01 18.37
N TYR A 160 5.90 -5.00 18.12
CA TYR A 160 5.56 -6.05 17.17
C TYR A 160 5.07 -7.36 17.78
N ILE A 161 5.34 -7.67 19.07
CA ILE A 161 4.89 -8.89 19.72
C ILE A 161 3.39 -8.80 20.06
N TYR A 162 2.66 -9.87 19.73
CA TYR A 162 1.29 -10.05 20.24
C TYR A 162 1.31 -10.65 21.65
N ALA A 163 0.39 -10.23 22.51
CA ALA A 163 0.26 -10.74 23.87
C ALA A 163 -0.47 -12.10 23.89
N ILE A 164 0.11 -13.08 23.20
CA ILE A 164 -0.30 -14.49 23.16
C ILE A 164 0.92 -15.34 23.53
N PRO A 165 0.81 -16.67 23.71
CA PRO A 165 1.95 -17.50 24.08
C PRO A 165 3.15 -17.26 23.17
N TYR A 166 4.31 -16.93 23.77
CA TYR A 166 5.50 -16.47 23.08
C TYR A 166 6.06 -17.49 22.07
N GLU A 167 5.77 -18.77 22.30
CA GLU A 167 6.14 -19.90 21.41
C GLU A 167 5.63 -19.72 19.97
N TYR A 168 4.50 -19.04 19.76
CA TYR A 168 4.00 -18.76 18.40
C TYR A 168 4.90 -17.78 17.65
N TYR A 169 5.53 -16.85 18.36
CA TYR A 169 6.54 -15.99 17.76
C TYR A 169 7.82 -16.78 17.46
N GLU A 170 8.31 -17.59 18.41
CA GLU A 170 9.56 -18.35 18.25
C GLU A 170 9.47 -19.38 17.14
N ASN A 171 8.37 -20.13 17.07
CA ASN A 171 8.24 -21.25 16.13
C ASN A 171 7.70 -20.83 14.75
N ASP A 172 6.78 -19.85 14.71
CA ASP A 172 6.00 -19.53 13.51
C ASP A 172 6.17 -18.08 13.07
N SER A 173 7.02 -17.32 13.76
CA SER A 173 7.26 -15.90 13.47
C SER A 173 5.98 -15.05 13.48
N ILE A 174 5.01 -15.40 14.34
CA ILE A 174 3.76 -14.67 14.49
C ILE A 174 4.03 -13.38 15.24
N ARG A 175 4.05 -12.29 14.50
CA ARG A 175 4.26 -10.91 14.97
C ARG A 175 3.53 -9.90 14.10
N ARG A 176 3.48 -8.64 14.54
CA ARG A 176 3.11 -7.53 13.67
C ARG A 176 4.21 -7.28 12.63
N TYR A 177 3.86 -7.23 11.36
CA TYR A 177 4.76 -6.86 10.26
C TYR A 177 4.41 -5.48 9.69
N GLY A 178 3.11 -5.20 9.52
CA GLY A 178 2.65 -4.02 8.82
C GLY A 178 2.70 -4.18 7.30
N PHE A 179 1.89 -3.38 6.62
CA PHE A 179 1.80 -3.37 5.15
C PHE A 179 1.69 -1.94 4.64
N HIS A 180 1.61 -1.75 3.32
CA HIS A 180 1.81 -0.47 2.64
C HIS A 180 3.19 0.14 2.96
N GLY A 181 4.17 -0.70 3.30
CA GLY A 181 5.47 -0.24 3.78
C GLY A 181 6.21 0.61 2.76
N THR A 182 6.11 0.29 1.48
CA THR A 182 6.71 1.09 0.40
C THR A 182 6.13 2.51 0.38
N SER A 183 4.80 2.66 0.53
CA SER A 183 4.13 3.95 0.64
C SER A 183 4.51 4.69 1.92
N HIS A 184 4.45 4.00 3.07
CA HIS A 184 4.84 4.61 4.36
C HIS A 184 6.28 5.11 4.34
N ARG A 185 7.21 4.36 3.74
CA ARG A 185 8.61 4.73 3.60
C ARG A 185 8.78 5.96 2.69
N PHE A 186 8.12 5.97 1.54
CA PHE A 186 8.16 7.10 0.61
C PHE A 186 7.66 8.39 1.27
N VAL A 187 6.47 8.34 1.86
CA VAL A 187 5.82 9.52 2.44
C VAL A 187 6.53 10.01 3.70
N SER A 188 6.99 9.10 4.59
CA SER A 188 7.71 9.51 5.80
C SER A 188 9.09 10.10 5.49
N ALA A 189 9.79 9.58 4.47
CA ALA A 189 11.04 10.20 4.00
C ALA A 189 10.78 11.62 3.49
N ARG A 190 9.75 11.81 2.66
CA ARG A 190 9.37 13.13 2.16
C ARG A 190 8.95 14.09 3.29
N ALA A 191 8.21 13.59 4.27
CA ALA A 191 7.83 14.36 5.45
C ALA A 191 9.07 14.84 6.25
N CYS A 192 10.07 13.98 6.44
CA CYS A 192 11.34 14.34 7.08
C CYS A 192 12.10 15.42 6.31
N GLU A 193 12.13 15.33 4.96
CA GLU A 193 12.72 16.38 4.10
C GLU A 193 12.03 17.73 4.30
N LEU A 194 10.69 17.75 4.28
CA LEU A 194 9.89 18.97 4.48
C LEU A 194 10.10 19.59 5.85
N MET A 195 10.28 18.77 6.88
CA MET A 195 10.55 19.25 8.24
C MET A 195 11.99 19.75 8.45
N GLY A 196 12.96 19.21 7.71
CA GLY A 196 14.36 19.66 7.72
C GLY A 196 15.08 19.55 9.07
N LYS A 197 14.61 18.68 9.98
CA LYS A 197 15.19 18.50 11.31
C LYS A 197 15.38 17.01 11.64
N LYS A 198 16.31 16.72 12.57
CA LYS A 198 16.49 15.37 13.15
C LYS A 198 15.44 15.10 14.24
N GLY A 199 15.15 13.83 14.45
CA GLY A 199 14.15 13.38 15.42
C GLY A 199 12.73 13.70 14.98
N THR A 200 12.48 13.82 13.67
CA THR A 200 11.14 14.11 13.12
C THR A 200 10.20 12.95 13.36
N ARG A 201 9.14 13.19 14.12
CA ARG A 201 8.08 12.24 14.43
C ARG A 201 6.94 12.39 13.43
N VAL A 202 6.78 11.39 12.59
CA VAL A 202 5.81 11.37 11.50
C VAL A 202 4.70 10.37 11.80
N ILE A 203 3.44 10.79 11.65
CA ILE A 203 2.31 9.89 11.56
C ILE A 203 1.79 9.96 10.13
N ASN A 204 1.89 8.83 9.40
CA ASN A 204 1.43 8.76 8.02
C ASN A 204 0.13 7.97 7.93
N CYS A 205 -0.92 8.62 7.43
CA CYS A 205 -2.25 8.05 7.19
C CYS A 205 -2.37 7.68 5.70
N HIS A 206 -2.10 6.41 5.38
CA HIS A 206 -2.33 5.84 4.05
C HIS A 206 -3.79 5.37 3.98
N LEU A 207 -4.65 6.20 3.40
CA LEU A 207 -6.10 5.98 3.40
C LEU A 207 -6.61 5.74 1.97
N GLY A 208 -6.98 4.51 1.69
CA GLY A 208 -7.56 4.06 0.43
C GLY A 208 -8.64 3.01 0.68
N ASN A 209 -8.91 2.15 -0.30
CA ASN A 209 -9.76 0.97 -0.10
C ASN A 209 -9.11 -0.02 0.88
N GLY A 210 -7.79 -0.20 0.83
CA GLY A 210 -6.97 -0.65 1.94
C GLY A 210 -6.41 0.56 2.67
N SER A 211 -6.38 0.54 4.01
CA SER A 211 -5.96 1.68 4.82
C SER A 211 -5.08 1.25 5.99
N SER A 212 -4.05 2.05 6.26
CA SER A 212 -3.19 1.88 7.43
C SER A 212 -2.63 3.21 7.92
N VAL A 213 -2.29 3.25 9.20
CA VAL A 213 -1.55 4.37 9.81
C VAL A 213 -0.22 3.83 10.28
N SER A 214 0.85 4.59 10.12
CA SER A 214 2.16 4.28 10.68
C SER A 214 2.73 5.44 11.48
N ALA A 215 3.54 5.09 12.47
CA ALA A 215 4.37 6.00 13.25
C ALA A 215 5.82 5.78 12.88
N SER A 216 6.58 6.86 12.63
CA SER A 216 8.01 6.76 12.37
C SER A 216 8.80 7.94 12.95
N ILE A 217 10.06 7.69 13.28
CA ILE A 217 11.01 8.72 13.69
C ILE A 217 12.18 8.71 12.70
N ASP A 218 12.44 9.83 12.05
CA ASP A 218 13.45 9.96 11.01
C ASP A 218 13.33 8.87 9.91
N GLY A 219 12.08 8.54 9.52
CA GLY A 219 11.78 7.56 8.51
C GLY A 219 11.88 6.09 8.94
N LYS A 220 12.23 5.80 10.21
CA LYS A 220 12.23 4.45 10.77
C LYS A 220 10.91 4.17 11.47
N CYS A 221 10.26 3.08 11.12
CA CYS A 221 8.98 2.67 11.70
C CYS A 221 9.11 2.39 13.20
N VAL A 222 8.21 3.00 13.97
CA VAL A 222 8.03 2.77 15.41
C VAL A 222 6.85 1.85 15.65
N ASP A 223 5.76 2.05 14.90
CA ASP A 223 4.56 1.23 14.96
C ASP A 223 3.73 1.36 13.66
N THR A 224 2.85 0.41 13.41
CA THR A 224 1.94 0.43 12.25
C THR A 224 0.65 -0.32 12.56
N SER A 225 -0.46 0.10 11.95
CA SER A 225 -1.80 -0.40 12.29
C SER A 225 -2.13 -1.79 11.73
N MET A 226 -1.55 -2.17 10.58
CA MET A 226 -1.72 -3.53 10.06
C MET A 226 -0.79 -4.50 10.81
N GLY A 227 -1.23 -5.74 10.97
CA GLY A 227 -0.59 -6.73 11.83
C GLY A 227 0.21 -7.80 11.10
N LEU A 228 -0.04 -9.05 11.51
CA LEU A 228 0.44 -10.26 10.82
C LEU A 228 -0.06 -10.31 9.38
N THR A 229 -1.29 -9.86 9.17
CA THR A 229 -1.97 -9.75 7.88
C THR A 229 -2.51 -8.33 7.66
N PRO A 230 -2.90 -7.96 6.43
CA PRO A 230 -3.52 -6.65 6.18
C PRO A 230 -4.96 -6.50 6.72
N LEU A 231 -5.43 -7.40 7.59
CA LEU A 231 -6.78 -7.36 8.15
C LEU A 231 -6.85 -6.51 9.41
N GLU A 232 -5.83 -6.58 10.28
CA GLU A 232 -5.75 -5.79 11.52
C GLU A 232 -5.67 -4.29 11.23
N GLY A 233 -6.15 -3.48 12.15
CA GLY A 233 -6.01 -2.02 12.11
C GLY A 233 -7.30 -1.28 11.88
N LEU A 234 -7.31 -0.37 10.92
CA LEU A 234 -8.45 0.45 10.54
C LEU A 234 -9.58 -0.40 9.93
N PRO A 235 -10.86 -0.04 10.09
CA PRO A 235 -11.88 -0.46 9.16
C PRO A 235 -11.51 0.08 7.77
N MET A 236 -11.73 -0.74 6.74
CA MET A 236 -11.32 -0.41 5.36
C MET A 236 -12.53 -0.50 4.44
N GLY A 237 -12.35 -0.46 3.14
CA GLY A 237 -13.46 -0.62 2.19
C GLY A 237 -14.31 -1.86 2.48
N THR A 238 -13.66 -3.03 2.63
CA THR A 238 -14.32 -4.32 2.87
C THR A 238 -13.81 -5.08 4.09
N ARG A 239 -12.68 -4.65 4.68
CA ARG A 239 -12.05 -5.31 5.83
C ARG A 239 -12.52 -4.70 7.14
N SER A 240 -12.73 -5.56 8.13
CA SER A 240 -13.25 -5.13 9.45
C SER A 240 -12.29 -4.21 10.22
N GLY A 241 -10.99 -4.40 10.08
CA GLY A 241 -10.04 -3.88 11.05
C GLY A 241 -10.16 -4.57 12.41
N ASN A 242 -9.75 -3.86 13.46
CA ASN A 242 -9.78 -4.38 14.83
C ASN A 242 -11.18 -4.65 15.34
N LEU A 243 -11.33 -5.76 16.02
CA LEU A 243 -12.55 -6.16 16.72
C LEU A 243 -12.19 -7.06 17.93
N ASP A 244 -13.14 -7.28 18.84
CA ASP A 244 -12.99 -8.28 19.91
C ASP A 244 -12.93 -9.69 19.30
N PRO A 245 -11.84 -10.48 19.51
CA PRO A 245 -11.72 -11.84 18.98
C PRO A 245 -12.88 -12.77 19.37
N ALA A 246 -13.53 -12.58 20.51
CA ALA A 246 -14.68 -13.38 20.93
C ALA A 246 -15.90 -13.24 19.99
N ILE A 247 -15.99 -12.14 19.24
CA ILE A 247 -17.04 -11.94 18.23
C ILE A 247 -16.97 -13.03 17.15
N LEU A 248 -15.77 -13.49 16.78
CA LEU A 248 -15.60 -14.55 15.77
C LEU A 248 -16.31 -15.83 16.24
N GLN A 249 -15.96 -16.30 17.44
CA GLN A 249 -16.58 -17.50 18.01
C GLN A 249 -18.09 -17.36 18.16
N PHE A 250 -18.57 -16.20 18.64
CA PHE A 250 -20.00 -15.94 18.81
C PHE A 250 -20.74 -16.05 17.46
N ILE A 251 -20.24 -15.42 16.41
CA ILE A 251 -20.88 -15.44 15.08
C ILE A 251 -20.80 -16.84 14.48
N MET A 252 -19.63 -17.50 14.54
CA MET A 252 -19.44 -18.86 14.03
C MET A 252 -20.42 -19.84 14.66
N ASN A 253 -20.56 -19.81 15.99
CA ASN A 253 -21.49 -20.68 16.72
C ASN A 253 -22.95 -20.39 16.39
N LYS A 254 -23.32 -19.09 16.25
CA LYS A 254 -24.69 -18.66 15.98
C LYS A 254 -25.18 -19.00 14.58
N TYR A 255 -24.30 -18.85 13.58
CA TYR A 255 -24.66 -18.99 12.15
C TYR A 255 -24.10 -20.24 11.50
N GLY A 256 -23.27 -21.04 12.22
CA GLY A 256 -22.68 -22.27 11.71
C GLY A 256 -21.53 -22.04 10.71
N TYR A 257 -20.84 -20.90 10.80
CA TYR A 257 -19.75 -20.60 9.89
C TYR A 257 -18.45 -21.33 10.29
N THR A 258 -17.71 -21.77 9.28
CA THR A 258 -16.31 -22.22 9.45
C THR A 258 -15.38 -21.03 9.69
N ALA A 259 -14.14 -21.30 10.12
CA ALA A 259 -13.12 -20.25 10.28
C ALA A 259 -12.83 -19.53 8.95
N ASP A 260 -12.77 -20.27 7.84
CA ASP A 260 -12.52 -19.69 6.50
C ASP A 260 -13.67 -18.78 6.03
N GLU A 261 -14.92 -19.19 6.27
CA GLU A 261 -16.08 -18.35 5.98
C GLU A 261 -16.08 -17.09 6.82
N MET A 262 -15.73 -17.20 8.11
CA MET A 262 -15.61 -16.04 8.99
C MET A 262 -14.51 -15.08 8.54
N LEU A 263 -13.31 -15.59 8.19
CA LEU A 263 -12.25 -14.77 7.64
C LEU A 263 -12.63 -14.11 6.31
N ASN A 264 -13.38 -14.81 5.46
CA ASN A 264 -13.92 -14.21 4.24
C ASN A 264 -14.91 -13.07 4.52
N ILE A 265 -15.75 -13.18 5.54
CA ILE A 265 -16.66 -12.11 5.99
C ILE A 265 -15.82 -10.89 6.44
N LEU A 266 -14.80 -11.10 7.29
CA LEU A 266 -13.97 -10.03 7.83
C LEU A 266 -13.16 -9.32 6.73
N ASN A 267 -12.72 -10.04 5.69
CA ASN A 267 -11.92 -9.48 4.61
C ASN A 267 -12.74 -8.82 3.49
N LYS A 268 -13.95 -9.36 3.17
CA LYS A 268 -14.66 -9.00 1.93
C LYS A 268 -16.06 -8.43 2.14
N LYS A 269 -16.66 -8.59 3.34
CA LYS A 269 -18.06 -8.21 3.60
C LYS A 269 -18.21 -7.25 4.78
N SER A 270 -17.11 -6.76 5.32
CA SER A 270 -17.03 -5.91 6.51
C SER A 270 -16.61 -4.48 6.15
N GLY A 271 -15.96 -3.78 7.07
CA GLY A 271 -15.51 -2.41 6.86
C GLY A 271 -16.65 -1.44 6.60
N VAL A 272 -16.36 -0.39 5.82
CA VAL A 272 -17.39 0.61 5.49
C VAL A 272 -18.52 0.02 4.63
N LEU A 273 -18.24 -0.98 3.79
CA LEU A 273 -19.26 -1.75 3.08
C LEU A 273 -20.22 -2.43 4.06
N GLY A 274 -19.70 -3.15 5.04
CA GLY A 274 -20.50 -3.89 6.01
C GLY A 274 -21.38 -2.99 6.88
N ILE A 275 -20.87 -1.81 7.27
CA ILE A 275 -21.61 -0.83 8.04
C ILE A 275 -22.68 -0.15 7.19
N SER A 276 -22.31 0.37 6.04
CA SER A 276 -23.20 1.17 5.22
C SER A 276 -24.25 0.36 4.46
N GLY A 277 -23.85 -0.82 3.96
CA GLY A 277 -24.65 -1.59 2.99
C GLY A 277 -24.73 -0.94 1.59
N VAL A 278 -23.96 0.13 1.34
CA VAL A 278 -23.96 0.87 0.05
C VAL A 278 -22.85 0.33 -0.87
N GLY A 279 -21.60 0.39 -0.40
CA GLY A 279 -20.44 0.00 -1.19
C GLY A 279 -19.14 0.17 -0.40
N SER A 280 -18.02 -0.17 -1.04
CA SER A 280 -16.67 0.00 -0.48
C SER A 280 -15.96 1.27 -0.99
N ASP A 281 -16.52 1.95 -1.97
CA ASP A 281 -15.98 3.21 -2.51
C ASP A 281 -16.43 4.39 -1.67
N PHE A 282 -15.47 5.12 -1.11
CA PHE A 282 -15.75 6.28 -0.25
C PHE A 282 -16.53 7.38 -0.96
N ARG A 283 -16.38 7.53 -2.27
CA ARG A 283 -17.12 8.52 -3.07
C ARG A 283 -18.62 8.19 -3.11
N ASP A 284 -18.96 6.91 -3.22
CA ASP A 284 -20.36 6.45 -3.19
C ASP A 284 -20.95 6.63 -1.79
N LEU A 285 -20.15 6.41 -0.74
CA LEU A 285 -20.54 6.63 0.64
C LEU A 285 -20.80 8.12 0.94
N GLU A 286 -19.89 9.01 0.52
CA GLU A 286 -20.04 10.45 0.67
C GLU A 286 -21.31 10.96 -0.05
N LYS A 287 -21.57 10.46 -1.26
CA LYS A 287 -22.77 10.76 -2.00
C LYS A 287 -24.03 10.28 -1.27
N ALA A 288 -24.07 9.02 -0.84
CA ALA A 288 -25.21 8.46 -0.14
C ALA A 288 -25.48 9.18 1.21
N ALA A 289 -24.43 9.55 1.96
CA ALA A 289 -24.55 10.33 3.19
C ALA A 289 -25.16 11.70 2.95
N LYS A 290 -24.70 12.42 1.91
CA LYS A 290 -25.27 13.72 1.49
C LYS A 290 -26.74 13.62 1.05
N GLU A 291 -27.16 12.46 0.56
CA GLU A 291 -28.55 12.13 0.21
C GLU A 291 -29.39 11.66 1.44
N GLY A 292 -28.82 11.66 2.64
CA GLY A 292 -29.51 11.35 3.89
C GLY A 292 -29.41 9.90 4.34
N ASN A 293 -28.49 9.09 3.78
CA ASN A 293 -28.27 7.72 4.25
C ASN A 293 -27.47 7.72 5.57
N GLU A 294 -28.15 7.48 6.69
CA GLU A 294 -27.56 7.51 8.03
C GLU A 294 -26.45 6.44 8.22
N ARG A 295 -26.60 5.27 7.61
CA ARG A 295 -25.59 4.21 7.72
C ARG A 295 -24.33 4.52 6.91
N ALA A 296 -24.47 5.21 5.77
CA ALA A 296 -23.32 5.71 5.02
C ALA A 296 -22.56 6.76 5.83
N GLN A 297 -23.28 7.71 6.46
CA GLN A 297 -22.68 8.69 7.36
C GLN A 297 -21.97 8.02 8.54
N LEU A 298 -22.62 7.05 9.20
CA LEU A 298 -22.03 6.28 10.30
C LEU A 298 -20.75 5.56 9.88
N ALA A 299 -20.69 5.01 8.65
CA ALA A 299 -19.51 4.33 8.14
C ALA A 299 -18.33 5.30 7.96
N LEU A 300 -18.59 6.51 7.42
CA LEU A 300 -17.58 7.57 7.28
C LEU A 300 -17.09 8.06 8.65
N ASP A 301 -18.01 8.30 9.60
CA ASP A 301 -17.67 8.77 10.95
C ASP A 301 -16.88 7.70 11.72
N LYS A 302 -17.26 6.42 11.59
CA LYS A 302 -16.52 5.29 12.19
C LYS A 302 -15.11 5.20 11.64
N PHE A 303 -14.93 5.38 10.34
CA PHE A 303 -13.61 5.39 9.72
C PHE A 303 -12.74 6.53 10.25
N ALA A 304 -13.25 7.78 10.22
CA ALA A 304 -12.56 8.95 10.75
C ALA A 304 -12.19 8.79 12.24
N TYR A 305 -13.11 8.27 13.04
CA TYR A 305 -12.92 8.01 14.46
C TYR A 305 -11.77 7.03 14.73
N GLU A 306 -11.68 5.94 13.97
CA GLU A 306 -10.59 4.97 14.16
C GLU A 306 -9.25 5.52 13.69
N VAL A 307 -9.19 6.29 12.58
CA VAL A 307 -7.95 6.97 12.15
C VAL A 307 -7.47 7.92 13.25
N ARG A 308 -8.38 8.72 13.82
CA ARG A 308 -8.08 9.66 14.92
C ARG A 308 -7.52 8.94 16.15
N LYS A 309 -8.09 7.79 16.52
CA LYS A 309 -7.58 6.97 17.62
C LYS A 309 -6.15 6.48 17.37
N TYR A 310 -5.85 6.03 16.15
CA TYR A 310 -4.50 5.61 15.79
C TYR A 310 -3.51 6.79 15.83
N ILE A 311 -3.89 7.97 15.34
CA ILE A 311 -3.06 9.17 15.46
C ILE A 311 -2.75 9.47 16.94
N GLY A 312 -3.77 9.45 17.80
CA GLY A 312 -3.58 9.68 19.24
C GLY A 312 -2.68 8.64 19.92
N SER A 313 -2.88 7.35 19.61
CA SER A 313 -2.07 6.27 20.18
C SER A 313 -0.60 6.35 19.71
N TYR A 314 -0.36 6.68 18.46
CA TYR A 314 0.98 6.80 17.89
C TYR A 314 1.71 8.07 18.34
N ALA A 315 0.98 9.17 18.52
CA ALA A 315 1.54 10.34 19.19
C ALA A 315 2.01 10.02 20.60
N ALA A 316 1.24 9.21 21.36
CA ALA A 316 1.65 8.74 22.68
C ALA A 316 2.87 7.81 22.61
N ALA A 317 2.89 6.84 21.68
CA ALA A 317 4.01 5.90 21.52
C ALA A 317 5.34 6.60 21.18
N MET A 318 5.31 7.71 20.41
CA MET A 318 6.47 8.48 20.04
C MET A 318 6.82 9.63 21.02
N GLY A 319 5.99 9.86 22.05
CA GLY A 319 6.13 11.02 22.94
C GLY A 319 5.84 12.37 22.26
N GLY A 320 4.94 12.36 21.27
CA GLY A 320 4.51 13.53 20.49
C GLY A 320 4.49 13.26 18.99
N VAL A 321 4.12 14.26 18.22
CA VAL A 321 4.08 14.25 16.75
C VAL A 321 4.52 15.60 16.21
N ASP A 322 5.27 15.61 15.12
CA ASP A 322 5.73 16.85 14.47
C ASP A 322 4.98 17.11 13.17
N ILE A 323 4.60 16.03 12.46
CA ILE A 323 3.89 16.10 11.20
C ILE A 323 2.94 14.90 11.03
N ILE A 324 1.72 15.17 10.58
CA ILE A 324 0.74 14.19 10.12
C ILE A 324 0.62 14.31 8.62
N THR A 325 0.65 13.18 7.92
CA THR A 325 0.53 13.14 6.46
C THR A 325 -0.66 12.30 6.03
N PHE A 326 -1.34 12.75 4.98
CA PHE A 326 -2.44 12.05 4.32
C PHE A 326 -2.04 11.64 2.91
N THR A 327 -2.22 10.36 2.59
CA THR A 327 -1.85 9.80 1.30
C THR A 327 -2.83 8.72 0.84
N ALA A 328 -2.65 8.20 -0.36
CA ALA A 328 -3.55 7.28 -1.05
C ALA A 328 -4.93 7.88 -1.39
N GLY A 329 -5.77 7.09 -2.05
CA GLY A 329 -6.96 7.61 -2.74
C GLY A 329 -7.88 8.50 -1.90
N VAL A 330 -8.21 8.09 -0.67
CA VAL A 330 -9.05 8.86 0.26
C VAL A 330 -8.24 9.98 0.91
N GLY A 331 -7.01 9.67 1.37
CA GLY A 331 -6.14 10.66 2.02
C GLY A 331 -5.78 11.83 1.09
N GLU A 332 -5.50 11.56 -0.17
CA GLU A 332 -5.12 12.57 -1.16
C GLU A 332 -6.31 13.37 -1.70
N ASN A 333 -7.50 12.75 -1.82
CA ASN A 333 -8.62 13.33 -2.55
C ASN A 333 -9.87 13.61 -1.70
N GLY A 334 -9.86 13.28 -0.39
CA GLY A 334 -11.00 13.43 0.54
C GLY A 334 -10.81 14.59 1.52
N PRO A 335 -11.03 15.86 1.14
CA PRO A 335 -10.89 16.99 2.08
C PRO A 335 -11.83 16.89 3.27
N ASP A 336 -13.10 16.48 3.07
CA ASP A 336 -14.09 16.31 4.15
C ASP A 336 -13.62 15.25 5.15
N MET A 337 -13.04 14.15 4.66
CA MET A 337 -12.50 13.08 5.51
C MET A 337 -11.29 13.54 6.33
N ARG A 338 -10.34 14.27 5.71
CA ARG A 338 -9.17 14.82 6.44
C ARG A 338 -9.61 15.80 7.53
N GLU A 339 -10.58 16.67 7.24
CA GLU A 339 -11.14 17.62 8.20
C GLU A 339 -11.80 16.89 9.36
N ASN A 340 -12.69 15.92 9.09
CA ASN A 340 -13.33 15.10 10.11
C ASN A 340 -12.29 14.37 10.99
N ILE A 341 -11.23 13.80 10.42
CA ILE A 341 -10.17 13.15 11.20
C ILE A 341 -9.48 14.15 12.13
N CYS A 342 -9.14 15.33 11.63
CA CYS A 342 -8.36 16.33 12.36
C CYS A 342 -9.16 17.11 13.41
N GLU A 343 -10.48 17.22 13.27
CA GLU A 343 -11.37 18.01 14.14
C GLU A 343 -11.18 17.71 15.63
N GLY A 344 -10.92 16.46 16.00
CA GLY A 344 -10.71 16.07 17.41
C GLY A 344 -9.25 16.08 17.88
N LEU A 345 -8.30 16.60 17.10
CA LEU A 345 -6.86 16.54 17.39
C LEU A 345 -6.25 17.86 17.87
N GLY A 346 -7.07 18.88 18.15
CA GLY A 346 -6.61 20.19 18.64
C GLY A 346 -5.76 20.11 19.91
N PHE A 347 -6.02 19.12 20.78
CA PHE A 347 -5.22 18.89 21.99
C PHE A 347 -3.75 18.47 21.70
N LEU A 348 -3.46 17.97 20.50
CA LEU A 348 -2.11 17.71 20.01
C LEU A 348 -1.50 18.95 19.30
N GLY A 349 -2.25 20.02 19.12
CA GLY A 349 -1.83 21.19 18.37
C GLY A 349 -2.03 21.04 16.85
N VAL A 350 -2.96 20.19 16.44
CA VAL A 350 -3.33 19.95 15.03
C VAL A 350 -4.52 20.83 14.66
N HIS A 351 -4.29 21.81 13.78
CA HIS A 351 -5.36 22.61 13.20
C HIS A 351 -5.21 22.63 11.67
N VAL A 352 -6.29 22.42 10.95
CA VAL A 352 -6.33 22.40 9.49
C VAL A 352 -6.92 23.69 8.95
N ASP A 353 -6.30 24.24 7.93
CA ASP A 353 -6.81 25.38 7.17
C ASP A 353 -7.84 24.86 6.15
N HIS A 354 -9.09 25.25 6.30
CA HIS A 354 -10.20 24.76 5.48
C HIS A 354 -9.99 25.00 3.98
N GLU A 355 -9.50 26.17 3.60
CA GLU A 355 -9.29 26.52 2.18
C GLU A 355 -8.14 25.72 1.57
N LYS A 356 -6.99 25.66 2.26
CA LYS A 356 -5.84 24.86 1.81
C LYS A 356 -6.19 23.37 1.73
N ASN A 357 -7.05 22.89 2.64
CA ASN A 357 -7.50 21.50 2.67
C ASN A 357 -8.34 21.08 1.46
N GLN A 358 -8.85 21.99 0.66
CA GLN A 358 -9.62 21.64 -0.56
C GLN A 358 -8.76 21.01 -1.66
N VAL A 359 -7.45 20.89 -1.46
CA VAL A 359 -6.51 20.24 -2.40
C VAL A 359 -6.86 18.77 -2.65
N ARG A 360 -6.59 18.31 -3.87
CA ARG A 360 -6.71 16.91 -4.29
C ARG A 360 -5.47 16.50 -5.09
N GLY A 361 -4.86 15.36 -4.69
CA GLY A 361 -3.75 14.73 -5.42
C GLY A 361 -2.50 15.59 -5.61
N LYS A 362 -2.27 16.60 -4.76
CA LYS A 362 -1.11 17.50 -4.84
C LYS A 362 -0.45 17.68 -3.48
N GLU A 363 0.88 17.64 -3.44
CA GLU A 363 1.65 17.93 -2.23
C GLU A 363 1.32 19.34 -1.72
N THR A 364 0.81 19.45 -0.50
CA THR A 364 0.34 20.72 0.07
C THR A 364 0.41 20.70 1.60
N ASP A 365 0.95 21.77 2.18
CA ASP A 365 0.79 22.08 3.62
C ASP A 365 -0.64 22.60 3.84
N ILE A 366 -1.46 21.82 4.54
CA ILE A 366 -2.84 22.17 4.87
C ILE A 366 -3.00 22.64 6.31
N SER A 367 -1.88 22.89 7.03
CA SER A 367 -1.91 23.40 8.40
C SER A 367 -2.47 24.81 8.45
N ALA A 368 -3.29 25.09 9.46
CA ALA A 368 -3.67 26.45 9.83
C ALA A 368 -2.46 27.20 10.46
N ALA A 369 -2.55 28.52 10.53
CA ALA A 369 -1.45 29.36 11.01
C ALA A 369 -1.12 29.14 12.49
N ASP A 370 -2.08 28.71 13.30
CA ASP A 370 -1.96 28.41 14.72
C ASP A 370 -1.65 26.92 15.00
N SER A 371 -1.52 26.08 13.96
CA SER A 371 -1.17 24.68 14.11
C SER A 371 0.30 24.53 14.49
N THR A 372 0.57 23.86 15.61
CA THR A 372 1.93 23.54 16.06
C THR A 372 2.45 22.23 15.48
N VAL A 373 1.55 21.33 15.08
CA VAL A 373 1.83 20.11 14.32
C VAL A 373 1.54 20.36 12.85
N LYS A 374 2.48 20.03 11.98
CA LYS A 374 2.27 20.16 10.54
C LYS A 374 1.30 19.10 10.04
N VAL A 375 0.44 19.50 9.09
CA VAL A 375 -0.49 18.58 8.39
C VAL A 375 -0.29 18.74 6.90
N TYR A 376 0.04 17.63 6.23
CA TYR A 376 0.33 17.63 4.80
C TYR A 376 -0.50 16.61 4.04
N VAL A 377 -0.87 16.96 2.82
CA VAL A 377 -1.21 15.98 1.78
C VAL A 377 0.07 15.68 1.01
N ILE A 378 0.48 14.42 0.97
CA ILE A 378 1.66 13.98 0.21
C ILE A 378 1.22 12.78 -0.66
N PRO A 379 1.06 12.96 -1.98
CA PRO A 379 0.76 11.84 -2.87
C PRO A 379 1.85 10.77 -2.81
N THR A 380 1.44 9.52 -2.60
CA THR A 380 2.38 8.40 -2.60
C THR A 380 2.85 8.06 -4.01
N ASN A 381 4.07 7.54 -4.12
CA ASN A 381 4.62 7.01 -5.37
C ASN A 381 5.41 5.73 -5.06
N GLU A 382 4.68 4.64 -4.90
CA GLU A 382 5.25 3.35 -4.54
C GLU A 382 6.15 2.81 -5.66
N GLU A 383 5.76 3.00 -6.92
CA GLU A 383 6.53 2.54 -8.07
C GLU A 383 7.88 3.25 -8.17
N LEU A 384 7.93 4.56 -7.91
CA LEU A 384 9.19 5.30 -7.87
C LEU A 384 10.07 4.81 -6.71
N MET A 385 9.48 4.50 -5.55
CA MET A 385 10.25 3.96 -4.43
C MET A 385 10.84 2.58 -4.76
N ILE A 386 10.06 1.72 -5.42
CA ILE A 386 10.55 0.42 -5.91
C ILE A 386 11.70 0.61 -6.91
N ALA A 387 11.56 1.57 -7.83
CA ALA A 387 12.60 1.86 -8.81
C ALA A 387 13.89 2.39 -8.17
N ARG A 388 13.79 3.26 -7.14
CA ARG A 388 14.94 3.76 -6.36
C ARG A 388 15.69 2.64 -5.65
N ASP A 389 14.97 1.73 -4.98
CA ASP A 389 15.56 0.56 -4.35
C ASP A 389 16.26 -0.35 -5.37
N THR A 390 15.57 -0.59 -6.50
CA THR A 390 16.12 -1.41 -7.59
C THR A 390 17.41 -0.81 -8.10
N LEU A 391 17.44 0.50 -8.40
CA LEU A 391 18.65 1.19 -8.85
C LEU A 391 19.79 1.05 -7.83
N ALA A 392 19.49 1.32 -6.56
CA ALA A 392 20.50 1.28 -5.49
C ALA A 392 21.14 -0.11 -5.31
N LEU A 393 20.37 -1.18 -5.55
CA LEU A 393 20.87 -2.55 -5.39
C LEU A 393 21.64 -3.07 -6.60
N VAL A 394 21.25 -2.66 -7.83
CA VAL A 394 21.90 -3.16 -9.04
C VAL A 394 23.11 -2.31 -9.47
N THR A 395 23.35 -1.16 -8.82
CA THR A 395 24.52 -0.29 -9.10
C THR A 395 25.60 -0.37 -8.02
N LYS A 396 25.40 -1.18 -6.98
CA LYS A 396 26.42 -1.53 -5.98
C LYS A 396 27.38 -2.56 -6.58
#